data_585d33675a1f4b79ec7dd18c810ded00
#
_entry.id   585d33675a1f4b79ec7dd18c810ded00
#
_cell.length_a   1.000
_cell.length_b   1.000
_cell.length_c   1.000
_cell.angle_alpha   90.00
_cell.angle_beta   90.00
_cell.angle_gamma   90.00
#
_symmetry.space_group_name_H-M   'P 1'
#
loop_
_entity.id
_entity.type
_entity.pdbx_description
1 polymer ?
#
loop_
_entity_poly.entity_id
_entity_poly.type
_entity_poly.pdbx_seq_one_letter_code
_entity_poly.pdbx_strand_id
1 'polypeptide(L)'
;NDSEKYPDDSFAKDIERWNNGDFAGEYFHDEEQTLSKHWGAKVTPDVFVMNKDGVLSYRGAPDGDHEDPSQNASYLRDALDDLIAGVPVRLPETKVRGCSVKWIINDQPNPYI
;
A
#
# COMPACT_ATOMS: atom_id res chain seq x y z
N ASN A 1 2.98 -6.04 -8.40
CA ASN A 1 2.79 -7.40 -8.94
C ASN A 1 3.76 -7.70 -10.08
N ASP A 2 4.02 -8.99 -10.31
CA ASP A 2 4.80 -9.45 -11.46
C ASP A 2 4.08 -9.14 -12.76
N SER A 3 4.50 -8.08 -13.45
CA SER A 3 3.82 -7.57 -14.64
C SER A 3 3.97 -8.44 -15.88
N GLU A 4 4.92 -9.39 -15.89
CA GLU A 4 5.00 -10.37 -16.99
C GLU A 4 3.85 -11.36 -16.93
N LYS A 5 3.45 -11.76 -15.73
CA LYS A 5 2.33 -12.66 -15.49
C LYS A 5 0.99 -11.94 -15.34
N TYR A 6 1.03 -10.68 -14.92
CA TYR A 6 -0.14 -9.85 -14.68
C TYR A 6 -0.01 -8.53 -15.47
N PRO A 7 -0.29 -8.54 -16.79
CA PRO A 7 -0.04 -7.38 -17.66
C PRO A 7 -0.80 -6.11 -17.29
N ASP A 8 -1.92 -6.22 -16.59
CA ASP A 8 -2.67 -5.06 -16.12
C ASP A 8 -1.92 -4.29 -15.02
N ASP A 9 -0.90 -4.89 -14.44
CA ASP A 9 -0.02 -4.27 -13.46
C ASP A 9 1.30 -3.79 -14.06
N SER A 10 1.38 -3.68 -15.38
CA SER A 10 2.56 -3.21 -16.08
C SER A 10 2.80 -1.71 -15.88
N PHE A 11 4.05 -1.27 -16.04
CA PHE A 11 4.41 0.14 -16.00
C PHE A 11 3.63 0.97 -17.04
N ALA A 12 3.39 0.40 -18.23
CA ALA A 12 2.58 1.05 -19.25
C ALA A 12 1.14 1.31 -18.79
N LYS A 13 0.55 0.35 -18.09
CA LYS A 13 -0.78 0.50 -17.49
C LYS A 13 -0.79 1.51 -16.34
N ASP A 14 0.27 1.56 -15.56
CA ASP A 14 0.43 2.55 -14.50
C ASP A 14 0.48 3.97 -15.07
N ILE A 15 1.22 4.18 -16.16
CA ILE A 15 1.27 5.46 -16.86
C ILE A 15 -0.11 5.85 -17.37
N GLU A 16 -0.84 4.91 -17.97
CA GLU A 16 -2.19 5.14 -18.47
C GLU A 16 -3.13 5.61 -17.34
N ARG A 17 -3.12 4.93 -16.20
CA ARG A 17 -3.92 5.31 -15.02
C ARG A 17 -3.56 6.68 -14.48
N TRP A 18 -2.26 6.98 -14.41
CA TRP A 18 -1.77 8.29 -13.98
C TRP A 18 -2.27 9.40 -14.92
N ASN A 19 -2.12 9.19 -16.23
CA ASN A 19 -2.55 10.17 -17.24
C ASN A 19 -4.06 10.37 -17.24
N ASN A 20 -4.84 9.36 -16.88
CA ASN A 20 -6.29 9.46 -16.74
C ASN A 20 -6.74 10.17 -15.46
N GLY A 21 -5.82 10.50 -14.55
CA GLY A 21 -6.14 11.18 -13.30
C GLY A 21 -6.76 10.27 -12.24
N ASP A 22 -6.55 8.95 -12.34
CA ASP A 22 -7.09 7.98 -11.41
C ASP A 22 -6.45 8.07 -10.01
N PHE A 23 -5.31 8.75 -9.91
CA PHE A 23 -4.58 8.92 -8.66
C PHE A 23 -4.30 10.40 -8.38
N ALA A 24 -4.53 10.79 -7.13
CA ALA A 24 -4.10 12.07 -6.60
C ALA A 24 -2.78 11.88 -5.85
N GLY A 25 -1.73 12.62 -6.21
CA GLY A 25 -0.42 12.52 -5.58
C GLY A 25 0.61 11.81 -6.45
N GLU A 26 1.74 11.51 -5.88
CA GLU A 26 2.83 10.85 -6.58
C GLU A 26 2.55 9.36 -6.80
N TYR A 27 2.97 8.83 -7.94
CA TYR A 27 2.79 7.42 -8.27
C TYR A 27 4.13 6.82 -8.69
N PHE A 28 4.55 5.77 -7.99
CA PHE A 28 5.84 5.13 -8.21
C PHE A 28 5.67 3.68 -8.65
N HIS A 29 6.50 3.24 -9.57
CA HIS A 29 6.56 1.86 -10.02
C HIS A 29 7.76 1.15 -9.36
N ASP A 30 7.47 0.18 -8.50
CA ASP A 30 8.48 -0.65 -7.81
C ASP A 30 8.81 -1.88 -8.67
N GLU A 31 9.55 -1.65 -9.76
CA GLU A 31 9.77 -2.62 -10.84
C GLU A 31 10.36 -3.94 -10.34
N GLU A 32 11.37 -3.87 -9.48
CA GLU A 32 12.03 -5.04 -8.92
C GLU A 32 11.40 -5.51 -7.60
N GLN A 33 10.33 -4.87 -7.18
CA GLN A 33 9.59 -5.17 -5.94
C GLN A 33 10.45 -5.05 -4.67
N THR A 34 11.55 -4.30 -4.75
CA THR A 34 12.51 -4.16 -3.66
C THR A 34 11.92 -3.44 -2.45
N LEU A 35 11.24 -2.31 -2.69
CA LEU A 35 10.63 -1.52 -1.63
C LEU A 35 9.51 -2.28 -0.94
N SER A 36 8.62 -2.87 -1.72
CA SER A 36 7.49 -3.66 -1.22
C SER A 36 7.94 -4.84 -0.37
N LYS A 37 9.00 -5.54 -0.79
CA LYS A 37 9.58 -6.64 -0.03
C LYS A 37 10.23 -6.15 1.25
N HIS A 38 10.99 -5.07 1.17
CA HIS A 38 11.70 -4.51 2.31
C HIS A 38 10.75 -4.06 3.42
N TRP A 39 9.61 -3.48 3.05
CA TRP A 39 8.60 -3.03 4.00
C TRP A 39 7.69 -4.17 4.49
N GLY A 40 7.74 -5.32 3.86
CA GLY A 40 6.96 -6.48 4.25
C GLY A 40 5.51 -6.44 3.78
N ALA A 41 5.24 -5.79 2.65
CA ALA A 41 3.93 -5.81 2.03
C ALA A 41 3.57 -7.23 1.61
N LYS A 42 2.35 -7.68 1.94
CA LYS A 42 1.87 -9.05 1.65
C LYS A 42 0.64 -9.06 0.77
N VAL A 43 -0.16 -8.04 0.88
CA VAL A 43 -1.42 -7.89 0.15
C VAL A 43 -1.51 -6.47 -0.43
N THR A 44 -2.47 -6.27 -1.30
CA THR A 44 -2.81 -4.95 -1.84
C THR A 44 -4.29 -4.68 -1.62
N PRO A 45 -4.66 -3.51 -1.06
CA PRO A 45 -3.79 -2.46 -0.57
C PRO A 45 -3.15 -2.78 0.79
N ASP A 46 -1.93 -2.31 0.99
CA ASP A 46 -1.22 -2.33 2.27
C ASP A 46 -0.66 -0.93 2.50
N VAL A 47 -1.09 -0.27 3.57
CA VAL A 47 -0.83 1.15 3.81
C VAL A 47 0.23 1.32 4.88
N PHE A 48 1.18 2.21 4.61
CA PHE A 48 2.24 2.61 5.53
C PHE A 48 2.25 4.13 5.60
N VAL A 49 2.07 4.69 6.79
CA VAL A 49 2.07 6.14 6.99
C VAL A 49 3.22 6.53 7.91
N MET A 50 4.07 7.41 7.42
CA MET A 50 5.18 7.98 8.18
C MET A 50 4.78 9.36 8.72
N ASN A 51 5.26 9.71 9.91
CA ASN A 51 5.12 11.07 10.41
C ASN A 51 6.17 11.99 9.77
N LYS A 52 6.15 13.27 10.14
CA LYS A 52 7.11 14.27 9.61
C LYS A 52 8.57 13.95 9.89
N ASP A 53 8.86 13.11 10.88
CA ASP A 53 10.20 12.68 11.25
C ASP A 53 10.62 11.36 10.57
N GLY A 54 9.78 10.84 9.67
CA GLY A 54 10.03 9.59 8.95
C GLY A 54 9.76 8.33 9.78
N VAL A 55 9.03 8.46 10.90
CA VAL A 55 8.71 7.32 11.76
C VAL A 55 7.38 6.70 11.31
N LEU A 56 7.36 5.38 11.15
CA LEU A 56 6.15 4.63 10.82
C LEU A 56 5.11 4.82 11.95
N SER A 57 3.99 5.45 11.61
CA SER A 57 2.95 5.82 12.57
C SER A 57 1.64 5.07 12.38
N TYR A 58 1.41 4.54 11.18
CA TYR A 58 0.28 3.66 10.87
C TYR A 58 0.68 2.61 9.86
N ARG A 59 0.18 1.41 10.06
CA ARG A 59 0.29 0.30 9.11
C ARG A 59 -1.01 -0.50 9.08
N GLY A 60 -1.50 -0.82 7.89
CA GLY A 60 -2.66 -1.69 7.75
C GLY A 60 -3.54 -1.36 6.56
N ALA A 61 -4.83 -1.59 6.74
CA ALA A 61 -5.84 -1.33 5.72
C ALA A 61 -6.21 0.15 5.65
N PRO A 62 -6.62 0.65 4.47
CA PRO A 62 -7.14 2.02 4.35
C PRO A 62 -8.51 2.18 5.03
N ASP A 63 -9.31 1.12 5.02
CA ASP A 63 -10.67 1.09 5.56
C ASP A 63 -11.03 -0.28 6.12
N GLY A 64 -12.27 -0.46 6.59
CA GLY A 64 -12.72 -1.70 7.20
C GLY A 64 -12.85 -2.86 6.22
N ASP A 65 -13.46 -2.62 5.08
CA ASP A 65 -13.63 -3.63 4.03
C ASP A 65 -13.93 -2.93 2.70
N HIS A 66 -13.01 -3.04 1.75
CA HIS A 66 -13.13 -2.42 0.44
C HIS A 66 -14.25 -3.01 -0.43
N GLU A 67 -14.72 -4.23 -0.11
CA GLU A 67 -15.78 -4.90 -0.84
C GLU A 67 -17.16 -4.67 -0.22
N ASP A 68 -17.23 -4.21 1.02
CA ASP A 68 -18.48 -3.98 1.76
C ASP A 68 -18.55 -2.52 2.27
N PRO A 69 -19.29 -1.65 1.58
CA PRO A 69 -19.43 -0.24 2.00
C PRO A 69 -20.05 -0.05 3.38
N SER A 70 -20.73 -1.05 3.92
CA SER A 70 -21.30 -0.97 5.28
C SER A 70 -20.24 -1.12 6.38
N GLN A 71 -19.05 -1.61 6.04
CA GLN A 71 -17.90 -1.78 6.93
C GLN A 71 -16.94 -0.59 6.86
N ASN A 72 -17.46 0.60 6.74
CA ASN A 72 -16.75 1.83 6.42
C ASN A 72 -15.98 2.42 7.62
N ALA A 73 -15.02 1.69 8.17
CA ALA A 73 -14.08 2.23 9.14
C ALA A 73 -13.01 3.07 8.42
N SER A 74 -12.84 4.32 8.83
CA SER A 74 -11.94 5.28 8.17
C SER A 74 -10.52 5.20 8.73
N TYR A 75 -9.89 4.05 8.72
CA TYR A 75 -8.60 3.80 9.38
C TYR A 75 -7.49 4.75 8.93
N LEU A 76 -7.29 4.87 7.63
CA LEU A 76 -6.25 5.75 7.08
C LEU A 76 -6.58 7.22 7.35
N ARG A 77 -7.82 7.62 7.12
CA ARG A 77 -8.26 9.01 7.35
C ARG A 77 -8.09 9.42 8.80
N ASP A 78 -8.49 8.55 9.72
CA ASP A 78 -8.36 8.79 11.16
C ASP A 78 -6.89 8.91 11.57
N ALA A 79 -6.01 8.07 11.03
CA ALA A 79 -4.58 8.14 11.29
C ALA A 79 -3.98 9.47 10.77
N LEU A 80 -4.36 9.89 9.57
CA LEU A 80 -3.92 11.16 9.00
C LEU A 80 -4.43 12.35 9.81
N ASP A 81 -5.68 12.32 10.23
CA ASP A 81 -6.26 13.37 11.07
C ASP A 81 -5.53 13.49 12.41
N ASP A 82 -5.21 12.38 13.04
CA ASP A 82 -4.45 12.35 14.29
C ASP A 82 -3.05 12.94 14.11
N LEU A 83 -2.35 12.56 13.02
CA LEU A 83 -1.02 13.08 12.72
C LEU A 83 -1.03 14.58 12.44
N ILE A 84 -2.03 15.07 11.70
CA ILE A 84 -2.20 16.51 11.42
C ILE A 84 -2.51 17.28 12.71
N ALA A 85 -3.29 16.69 13.60
CA ALA A 85 -3.61 17.28 14.90
C ALA A 85 -2.44 17.23 15.90
N GLY A 86 -1.36 16.49 15.59
CA GLY A 86 -0.22 16.35 16.49
C GLY A 86 -0.49 15.46 17.70
N VAL A 87 -1.47 14.57 17.61
CA VAL A 87 -1.81 13.59 18.66
C VAL A 87 -1.39 12.18 18.26
N PRO A 88 -1.21 11.26 19.21
CA PRO A 88 -0.91 9.87 18.87
C PRO A 88 -2.00 9.25 18.00
N VAL A 89 -1.61 8.42 17.03
CA VAL A 89 -2.56 7.70 16.18
C VAL A 89 -3.37 6.74 17.06
N ARG A 90 -4.70 6.90 17.02
CA ARG A 90 -5.63 6.15 17.90
C ARG A 90 -5.63 4.65 17.61
N LEU A 91 -5.37 4.26 16.39
CA LEU A 91 -5.28 2.87 15.96
C LEU A 91 -4.08 2.73 15.00
N PRO A 92 -2.87 2.49 15.53
CA PRO A 92 -1.64 2.52 14.72
C PRO A 92 -1.45 1.31 13.80
N GLU A 93 -2.18 0.24 14.04
CA GLU A 93 -2.11 -0.96 13.21
C GLU A 93 -3.49 -1.59 13.05
N THR A 94 -3.82 -2.01 11.83
CA THR A 94 -5.04 -2.73 11.50
C THR A 94 -4.70 -3.95 10.64
N LYS A 95 -5.62 -4.92 10.61
CA LYS A 95 -5.45 -6.10 9.77
C LYS A 95 -5.60 -5.73 8.30
N VAL A 96 -4.61 -6.06 7.49
CA VAL A 96 -4.68 -5.88 6.04
C VAL A 96 -5.65 -6.86 5.41
N ARG A 97 -6.40 -6.39 4.42
CA ARG A 97 -7.32 -7.19 3.60
C ARG A 97 -7.10 -6.82 2.15
N GLY A 98 -7.10 -7.82 1.29
CA GLY A 98 -6.91 -7.60 -0.14
C GLY A 98 -6.33 -8.83 -0.83
N CYS A 99 -5.99 -8.65 -2.09
CA CYS A 99 -5.35 -9.69 -2.89
C CYS A 99 -3.86 -9.77 -2.54
N SER A 100 -3.33 -10.98 -2.49
CA SER A 100 -1.88 -11.18 -2.27
C SER A 100 -1.05 -10.47 -3.33
N VAL A 101 0.10 -9.94 -2.92
CA VAL A 101 1.08 -9.38 -3.86
C VAL A 101 1.60 -10.51 -4.74
N LYS A 102 1.69 -10.26 -6.05
CA LYS A 102 2.21 -11.23 -7.03
C LYS A 102 3.70 -10.95 -7.22
N TRP A 103 4.50 -11.71 -6.49
CA TRP A 103 5.96 -11.56 -6.50
C TRP A 103 6.58 -12.12 -7.77
N ILE A 104 7.62 -11.45 -8.23
CA ILE A 104 8.50 -12.02 -9.25
C ILE A 104 9.27 -13.16 -8.60
N ILE A 105 9.04 -14.39 -9.08
CA ILE A 105 9.70 -15.58 -8.60
C ILE A 105 10.91 -15.83 -9.50
N ASN A 106 12.10 -15.79 -8.91
CA ASN A 106 13.34 -16.18 -9.57
C ASN A 106 14.02 -17.29 -8.75
N ASP A 107 15.08 -17.86 -9.28
CA ASP A 107 15.83 -18.94 -8.63
C ASP A 107 16.68 -18.48 -7.45
N GLN A 108 16.68 -17.21 -7.15
CA GLN A 108 17.41 -16.61 -6.04
C GLN A 108 16.50 -16.56 -4.80
N PRO A 109 17.00 -16.96 -3.61
CA PRO A 109 16.26 -16.72 -2.38
C PRO A 109 15.97 -15.23 -2.18
N ASN A 110 14.77 -14.92 -1.71
CA ASN A 110 14.43 -13.53 -1.40
C ASN A 110 15.11 -13.15 -0.08
N PRO A 111 16.03 -12.16 -0.07
CA PRO A 111 16.77 -11.77 1.13
C PRO A 111 15.90 -11.09 2.20
N TYR A 112 14.64 -10.75 1.89
CA TYR A 112 13.72 -10.04 2.77
C TYR A 112 12.65 -10.95 3.39
N ILE A 113 12.74 -12.23 3.16
CA ILE A 113 11.85 -13.24 3.77
C ILE A 113 12.54 -13.94 4.93
#